data_2d2207b290a5fa34f4f84173b787a982
#
_entry.id   2d2207b290a5fa34f4f84173b787a982
#
_cell.length_a   1.000
_cell.length_b   1.000
_cell.length_c   1.000
_cell.angle_alpha   90.00
_cell.angle_beta   90.00
_cell.angle_gamma   90.00
#
_symmetry.space_group_name_H-M   'P 1'
#
loop_
_entity.id
_entity.type
_entity.pdbx_description
1 polymer ?
#
loop_
_entity_poly.entity_id
_entity_poly.type
_entity_poly.pdbx_seq_one_letter_code
_entity_poly.pdbx_strand_id
1 'polypeptide(L)'
;MEKLFIQPESLLKDSSQLAWNVYESGFEPNYIIGVWRGGAPIGIAVQEFLSFLGIKSDHVAVRTSYYSGIDSRKDSVQVYGLNYVIRQLESEDRLLIVDDVHDTGNSIAQIINDITSACKKNTPDIKVATPYFKPNKSQTGRKPDYYIHETDQWLVFPHELEGLSLEEIEANKPQLSDLISKIKNKI
;
A
#
# COMPACT_ATOMS: atom_id res chain seq x y z
N MET A 1 -3.58 19.16 13.12
CA MET A 1 -3.05 18.90 11.76
C MET A 1 -4.26 18.67 10.87
N GLU A 2 -4.33 19.34 9.74
CA GLU A 2 -5.45 19.19 8.81
C GLU A 2 -5.46 17.80 8.18
N LYS A 3 -6.62 17.13 8.18
CA LYS A 3 -6.81 15.80 7.61
C LYS A 3 -7.33 15.92 6.17
N LEU A 4 -6.73 15.20 5.24
CA LEU A 4 -7.23 15.08 3.86
C LEU A 4 -8.00 13.76 3.74
N PHE A 5 -9.31 13.85 3.60
CA PHE A 5 -10.19 12.69 3.42
C PHE A 5 -10.26 12.29 1.95
N ILE A 6 -9.76 11.11 1.65
CA ILE A 6 -9.77 10.54 0.29
C ILE A 6 -11.14 9.91 0.03
N GLN A 7 -11.74 10.27 -1.12
CA GLN A 7 -13.03 9.70 -1.51
C GLN A 7 -12.84 8.34 -2.21
N PRO A 8 -13.81 7.38 -2.06
CA PRO A 8 -13.70 6.04 -2.66
C PRO A 8 -13.47 6.06 -4.17
N GLU A 9 -14.23 6.89 -4.89
CA GLU A 9 -14.14 7.02 -6.35
C GLU A 9 -12.79 7.58 -6.79
N SER A 10 -12.26 8.56 -6.05
CA SER A 10 -10.94 9.13 -6.31
C SER A 10 -9.85 8.09 -6.13
N LEU A 11 -9.91 7.31 -5.03
CA LEU A 11 -8.93 6.26 -4.76
C LEU A 11 -8.94 5.17 -5.84
N LEU A 12 -10.13 4.75 -6.28
CA LEU A 12 -10.25 3.75 -7.36
C LEU A 12 -9.70 4.29 -8.69
N LYS A 13 -10.00 5.55 -9.02
CA LYS A 13 -9.45 6.21 -10.20
C LYS A 13 -7.93 6.30 -10.13
N ASP A 14 -7.39 6.74 -9.02
CA ASP A 14 -5.94 6.86 -8.82
C ASP A 14 -5.25 5.49 -8.88
N SER A 15 -5.88 4.45 -8.33
CA SER A 15 -5.38 3.06 -8.42
C SER A 15 -5.33 2.57 -9.87
N SER A 16 -6.36 2.89 -10.67
CA SER A 16 -6.39 2.56 -12.11
C SER A 16 -5.33 3.35 -12.89
N GLN A 17 -5.14 4.63 -12.58
CA GLN A 17 -4.09 5.45 -13.19
C GLN A 17 -2.69 4.93 -12.80
N LEU A 18 -2.52 4.47 -11.57
CA LEU A 18 -1.27 3.87 -11.10
C LEU A 18 -0.93 2.61 -11.90
N ALA A 19 -1.93 1.73 -12.11
CA ALA A 19 -1.79 0.55 -12.95
C ALA A 19 -1.43 0.90 -14.40
N TRP A 20 -2.08 1.95 -14.96
CA TRP A 20 -1.75 2.44 -16.30
C TRP A 20 -0.30 2.92 -16.38
N ASN A 21 0.20 3.67 -15.39
CA ASN A 21 1.59 4.13 -15.36
C ASN A 21 2.59 2.96 -15.30
N VAL A 22 2.27 1.90 -14.56
CA VAL A 22 3.04 0.65 -14.55
C VAL A 22 3.08 0.03 -15.93
N TYR A 23 1.91 -0.15 -16.57
CA TYR A 23 1.79 -0.72 -17.92
C TYR A 23 2.55 0.09 -18.97
N GLU A 24 2.36 1.41 -19.01
CA GLU A 24 2.98 2.32 -19.97
C GLU A 24 4.51 2.33 -19.85
N SER A 25 5.05 2.07 -18.65
CA SER A 25 6.49 1.95 -18.43
C SER A 25 7.13 0.69 -19.04
N GLY A 26 6.31 -0.27 -19.50
CA GLY A 26 6.76 -1.59 -19.96
C GLY A 26 7.11 -2.55 -18.82
N PHE A 27 6.83 -2.21 -17.57
CA PHE A 27 7.01 -3.11 -16.44
C PHE A 27 5.80 -4.04 -16.33
N GLU A 28 6.02 -5.33 -16.58
CA GLU A 28 5.01 -6.38 -16.55
C GLU A 28 5.25 -7.27 -15.32
N PRO A 29 4.63 -7.00 -14.16
CA PRO A 29 4.89 -7.77 -12.94
C PRO A 29 4.35 -9.19 -13.05
N ASN A 30 5.20 -10.18 -12.71
CA ASN A 30 4.79 -11.57 -12.51
C ASN A 30 4.12 -11.76 -11.14
N TYR A 31 4.52 -10.92 -10.15
CA TYR A 31 4.03 -10.96 -8.80
C TYR A 31 3.63 -9.57 -8.32
N ILE A 32 2.51 -9.50 -7.58
CA ILE A 32 2.04 -8.28 -6.94
C ILE A 32 1.88 -8.53 -5.44
N ILE A 33 2.51 -7.70 -4.62
CA ILE A 33 2.31 -7.66 -3.18
C ILE A 33 1.46 -6.44 -2.83
N GLY A 34 0.26 -6.67 -2.25
CA GLY A 34 -0.51 -5.62 -1.59
C GLY A 34 -0.13 -5.55 -0.10
N VAL A 35 0.31 -4.38 0.37
CA VAL A 35 0.66 -4.22 1.77
C VAL A 35 -0.61 -4.09 2.61
N TRP A 36 -0.83 -5.03 3.50
CA TRP A 36 -1.98 -5.01 4.40
C TRP A 36 -1.75 -3.99 5.53
N ARG A 37 -2.66 -3.06 5.80
CA ARG A 37 -4.07 -2.98 5.42
C ARG A 37 -4.30 -2.06 4.19
N GLY A 38 -3.74 -0.85 4.21
CA GLY A 38 -4.09 0.22 3.30
C GLY A 38 -3.80 -0.07 1.83
N GLY A 39 -2.70 -0.75 1.55
CA GLY A 39 -2.32 -1.14 0.19
C GLY A 39 -3.18 -2.25 -0.43
N ALA A 40 -3.97 -2.99 0.37
CA ALA A 40 -4.77 -4.10 -0.16
C ALA A 40 -5.85 -3.66 -1.17
N PRO A 41 -6.71 -2.64 -0.88
CA PRO A 41 -7.69 -2.16 -1.85
C PRO A 41 -7.06 -1.65 -3.15
N ILE A 42 -5.93 -0.95 -3.04
CA ILE A 42 -5.18 -0.42 -4.19
C ILE A 42 -4.57 -1.57 -4.99
N GLY A 43 -3.94 -2.54 -4.29
CA GLY A 43 -3.34 -3.72 -4.90
C GLY A 43 -4.34 -4.54 -5.71
N ILE A 44 -5.57 -4.72 -5.21
CA ILE A 44 -6.66 -5.38 -5.94
C ILE A 44 -7.00 -4.59 -7.22
N ALA A 45 -7.22 -3.28 -7.12
CA ALA A 45 -7.58 -2.46 -8.26
C ALA A 45 -6.46 -2.41 -9.33
N VAL A 46 -5.20 -2.33 -8.89
CA VAL A 46 -4.03 -2.38 -9.78
C VAL A 46 -3.93 -3.73 -10.48
N GLN A 47 -4.07 -4.83 -9.75
CA GLN A 47 -4.00 -6.19 -10.29
C GLN A 47 -5.12 -6.44 -11.32
N GLU A 48 -6.38 -6.08 -11.00
CA GLU A 48 -7.51 -6.21 -11.91
C GLU A 48 -7.30 -5.40 -13.21
N PHE A 49 -6.82 -4.16 -13.09
CA PHE A 49 -6.58 -3.32 -14.26
C PHE A 49 -5.44 -3.87 -15.14
N LEU A 50 -4.33 -4.31 -14.55
CA LEU A 50 -3.23 -4.95 -15.29
C LEU A 50 -3.68 -6.25 -15.95
N SER A 51 -4.50 -7.05 -15.26
CA SER A 51 -5.10 -8.27 -15.83
C SER A 51 -5.99 -7.99 -17.02
N PHE A 52 -6.81 -6.92 -16.96
CA PHE A 52 -7.61 -6.44 -18.09
C PHE A 52 -6.74 -6.07 -19.32
N LEU A 53 -5.55 -5.53 -19.07
CA LEU A 53 -4.57 -5.20 -20.12
C LEU A 53 -3.74 -6.42 -20.60
N GLY A 54 -4.03 -7.62 -20.08
CA GLY A 54 -3.39 -8.88 -20.51
C GLY A 54 -2.17 -9.28 -19.69
N ILE A 55 -1.77 -8.52 -18.66
CA ILE A 55 -0.67 -8.88 -17.77
C ILE A 55 -1.19 -9.84 -16.69
N LYS A 56 -0.65 -11.06 -16.69
CA LYS A 56 -0.99 -12.09 -15.69
C LYS A 56 0.04 -12.06 -14.58
N SER A 57 -0.42 -11.83 -13.35
CA SER A 57 0.40 -11.83 -12.15
C SER A 57 -0.21 -12.70 -11.05
N ASP A 58 0.64 -13.39 -10.31
CA ASP A 58 0.27 -13.94 -9.01
C ASP A 58 0.28 -12.82 -7.96
N HIS A 59 -0.53 -12.93 -6.91
CA HIS A 59 -0.69 -11.84 -5.96
C HIS A 59 -0.87 -12.34 -4.53
N VAL A 60 -0.39 -11.55 -3.58
CA VAL A 60 -0.48 -11.86 -2.16
C VAL A 60 -0.58 -10.58 -1.33
N ALA A 61 -1.29 -10.66 -0.21
CA ALA A 61 -1.24 -9.61 0.81
C ALA A 61 -0.18 -9.95 1.85
N VAL A 62 0.69 -8.98 2.16
CA VAL A 62 1.66 -9.10 3.25
C VAL A 62 1.36 -8.05 4.31
N ARG A 63 1.51 -8.43 5.58
CA ARG A 63 1.27 -7.52 6.70
C ARG A 63 2.60 -7.01 7.27
N THR A 64 2.68 -5.71 7.52
CA THR A 64 3.74 -5.10 8.30
C THR A 64 3.22 -4.68 9.68
N SER A 65 4.06 -4.75 10.70
CA SER A 65 3.78 -4.20 12.02
C SER A 65 5.04 -3.57 12.61
N TYR A 66 4.86 -2.42 13.26
CA TYR A 66 5.90 -1.82 14.07
C TYR A 66 5.95 -2.52 15.43
N TYR A 67 7.14 -2.94 15.82
CA TYR A 67 7.38 -3.53 17.15
C TYR A 67 8.20 -2.55 17.99
N SER A 68 7.55 -1.96 18.98
CA SER A 68 8.21 -1.20 20.06
C SER A 68 8.39 -2.13 21.26
N GLY A 69 9.43 -2.93 21.24
CA GLY A 69 9.77 -3.81 22.38
C GLY A 69 10.37 -3.01 23.53
N ILE A 70 9.98 -3.34 24.76
CA ILE A 70 10.47 -2.70 26.00
C ILE A 70 12.02 -2.79 26.14
N ASP A 71 12.66 -3.74 25.44
CA ASP A 71 14.11 -4.00 25.48
C ASP A 71 14.86 -3.71 24.14
N SER A 72 14.19 -3.30 23.08
CA SER A 72 14.84 -3.02 21.80
C SER A 72 15.18 -1.54 21.68
N ARG A 73 16.45 -1.22 21.56
CA ARG A 73 16.95 0.15 21.30
C ARG A 73 16.62 0.69 19.91
N LYS A 74 15.82 -0.03 19.09
CA LYS A 74 15.36 0.39 17.77
C LYS A 74 13.97 -0.15 17.50
N ASP A 75 13.10 0.73 17.06
CA ASP A 75 11.83 0.34 16.43
C ASP A 75 12.15 -0.52 15.20
N SER A 76 11.59 -1.74 15.16
CA SER A 76 11.77 -2.65 14.03
C SER A 76 10.45 -2.92 13.35
N VAL A 77 10.46 -2.97 12.03
CA VAL A 77 9.33 -3.41 11.24
C VAL A 77 9.41 -4.92 11.06
N GLN A 78 8.34 -5.64 11.39
CA GLN A 78 8.20 -7.06 11.11
C GLN A 78 7.27 -7.27 9.93
N VAL A 79 7.60 -8.23 9.06
CA VAL A 79 6.84 -8.57 7.85
C VAL A 79 6.32 -9.99 7.96
N TYR A 80 5.03 -10.18 7.66
CA TYR A 80 4.36 -11.46 7.71
C TYR A 80 3.72 -11.79 6.36
N GLY A 81 3.78 -13.07 5.95
CA GLY A 81 3.15 -13.56 4.72
C GLY A 81 4.06 -13.65 3.51
N LEU A 82 5.34 -13.27 3.60
CA LEU A 82 6.29 -13.32 2.47
C LEU A 82 6.69 -14.75 2.03
N ASN A 83 6.55 -15.75 2.90
CA ASN A 83 7.05 -17.11 2.64
C ASN A 83 6.49 -17.74 1.35
N TYR A 84 5.27 -17.41 0.98
CA TYR A 84 4.67 -17.89 -0.25
C TYR A 84 5.42 -17.39 -1.47
N VAL A 85 5.58 -16.08 -1.58
CA VAL A 85 6.24 -15.42 -2.71
C VAL A 85 7.74 -15.76 -2.77
N ILE A 86 8.46 -15.67 -1.65
CA ILE A 86 9.90 -15.95 -1.58
C ILE A 86 10.27 -17.32 -2.15
N ARG A 87 9.39 -18.34 -1.98
CA ARG A 87 9.64 -19.70 -2.48
C ARG A 87 9.53 -19.83 -3.99
N GLN A 88 8.94 -18.88 -4.67
CA GLN A 88 8.62 -18.93 -6.08
C GLN A 88 9.45 -17.94 -6.90
N LEU A 89 9.99 -16.89 -6.26
CA LEU A 89 10.72 -15.83 -6.93
C LEU A 89 12.04 -16.31 -7.52
N GLU A 90 12.25 -15.93 -8.79
CA GLU A 90 13.49 -16.12 -9.51
C GLU A 90 14.04 -14.76 -9.99
N SER A 91 15.31 -14.71 -10.43
CA SER A 91 16.00 -13.48 -10.83
C SER A 91 15.35 -12.76 -12.03
N GLU A 92 14.66 -13.50 -12.88
CA GLU A 92 14.00 -12.98 -14.09
C GLU A 92 12.61 -12.42 -13.79
N ASP A 93 12.08 -12.66 -12.59
CA ASP A 93 10.75 -12.19 -12.19
C ASP A 93 10.73 -10.68 -11.94
N ARG A 94 9.54 -10.13 -12.02
CA ARG A 94 9.25 -8.72 -11.74
C ARG A 94 8.19 -8.66 -10.65
N LEU A 95 8.53 -8.02 -9.56
CA LEU A 95 7.68 -7.89 -8.38
C LEU A 95 7.24 -6.44 -8.22
N LEU A 96 5.93 -6.23 -8.16
CA LEU A 96 5.33 -4.93 -7.82
C LEU A 96 4.84 -4.95 -6.38
N ILE A 97 5.36 -4.04 -5.55
CA ILE A 97 4.85 -3.79 -4.19
C ILE A 97 3.90 -2.60 -4.26
N VAL A 98 2.66 -2.80 -3.80
CA VAL A 98 1.60 -1.79 -3.81
C VAL A 98 1.20 -1.45 -2.37
N ASP A 99 1.25 -0.16 -2.03
CA ASP A 99 0.78 0.36 -0.74
C ASP A 99 -0.10 1.60 -0.97
N ASP A 100 -0.78 2.09 0.06
CA ASP A 100 -1.64 3.28 -0.02
C ASP A 100 -0.84 4.58 0.01
N VAL A 101 0.21 4.64 0.81
CA VAL A 101 1.08 5.80 0.95
C VAL A 101 2.53 5.39 1.23
N HIS A 102 3.45 6.02 0.51
CA HIS A 102 4.86 5.99 0.88
C HIS A 102 5.15 7.17 1.83
N ASP A 103 5.01 6.93 3.13
CA ASP A 103 5.27 7.92 4.21
C ASP A 103 6.77 7.88 4.58
N THR A 104 7.14 7.20 5.66
CA THR A 104 8.56 7.02 6.03
C THR A 104 9.32 6.08 5.10
N GLY A 105 8.61 5.17 4.42
CA GLY A 105 9.18 4.14 3.57
C GLY A 105 9.71 2.90 4.31
N ASN A 106 9.68 2.89 5.65
CA ASN A 106 10.28 1.83 6.45
C ASN A 106 9.65 0.46 6.23
N SER A 107 8.32 0.38 6.09
CA SER A 107 7.60 -0.87 5.81
C SER A 107 8.03 -1.47 4.48
N ILE A 108 8.06 -0.67 3.42
CA ILE A 108 8.47 -1.10 2.08
C ILE A 108 9.94 -1.48 2.06
N ALA A 109 10.81 -0.68 2.70
CA ALA A 109 12.23 -1.00 2.81
C ALA A 109 12.48 -2.34 3.50
N GLN A 110 11.72 -2.65 4.57
CA GLN A 110 11.83 -3.93 5.27
C GLN A 110 11.35 -5.10 4.40
N ILE A 111 10.22 -4.94 3.67
CA ILE A 111 9.75 -5.97 2.73
C ILE A 111 10.84 -6.28 1.69
N ILE A 112 11.40 -5.24 1.07
CA ILE A 112 12.46 -5.39 0.06
C ILE A 112 13.70 -6.07 0.66
N ASN A 113 14.11 -5.66 1.86
CA ASN A 113 15.27 -6.23 2.54
C ASN A 113 15.06 -7.71 2.87
N ASP A 114 13.88 -8.11 3.36
CA ASP A 114 13.57 -9.50 3.67
C ASP A 114 13.58 -10.37 2.41
N ILE A 115 12.97 -9.88 1.30
CA ILE A 115 12.99 -10.57 0.00
C ILE A 115 14.42 -10.72 -0.50
N THR A 116 15.19 -9.64 -0.54
CA THR A 116 16.58 -9.64 -1.04
C THR A 116 17.45 -10.57 -0.23
N SER A 117 17.32 -10.54 1.10
CA SER A 117 18.10 -11.39 2.01
C SER A 117 17.76 -12.87 1.84
N ALA A 118 16.50 -13.20 1.58
CA ALA A 118 16.04 -14.58 1.39
C ALA A 118 16.37 -15.11 -0.02
N CYS A 119 16.07 -14.34 -1.07
CA CYS A 119 16.23 -14.75 -2.47
C CYS A 119 17.68 -14.67 -2.95
N LYS A 120 18.52 -13.80 -2.36
CA LYS A 120 19.93 -13.62 -2.72
C LYS A 120 20.09 -13.37 -4.23
N LYS A 121 20.76 -14.32 -4.95
CA LYS A 121 20.97 -14.24 -6.39
C LYS A 121 19.68 -14.34 -7.21
N ASN A 122 18.60 -14.86 -6.63
CA ASN A 122 17.28 -14.98 -7.25
C ASN A 122 16.39 -13.78 -6.91
N THR A 123 16.96 -12.67 -6.43
CA THR A 123 16.18 -11.45 -6.16
C THR A 123 15.61 -10.89 -7.47
N PRO A 124 14.27 -10.72 -7.57
CA PRO A 124 13.62 -10.21 -8.78
C PRO A 124 13.88 -8.70 -8.98
N ASP A 125 13.47 -8.17 -10.11
CA ASP A 125 13.34 -6.72 -10.30
C ASP A 125 12.13 -6.22 -9.49
N ILE A 126 12.40 -5.36 -8.47
CA ILE A 126 11.37 -4.89 -7.52
C ILE A 126 11.05 -3.43 -7.76
N LYS A 127 9.78 -3.16 -8.05
CA LYS A 127 9.23 -1.80 -8.13
C LYS A 127 8.13 -1.57 -7.11
N VAL A 128 7.94 -0.29 -6.77
CA VAL A 128 7.00 0.18 -5.74
C VAL A 128 6.00 1.15 -6.36
N ALA A 129 4.73 0.92 -6.10
CA ALA A 129 3.63 1.76 -6.56
C ALA A 129 2.75 2.19 -5.39
N THR A 130 2.51 3.50 -5.25
CA THR A 130 1.62 4.07 -4.22
C THR A 130 0.85 5.24 -4.80
N PRO A 131 -0.47 5.41 -4.55
CA PRO A 131 -1.17 6.60 -5.00
C PRO A 131 -0.62 7.88 -4.35
N TYR A 132 -0.11 7.80 -3.12
CA TYR A 132 0.43 8.95 -2.40
C TYR A 132 1.88 8.76 -1.97
N PHE A 133 2.66 9.84 -2.08
CA PHE A 133 4.05 9.93 -1.62
C PHE A 133 4.25 11.16 -0.74
N LYS A 134 4.95 10.99 0.39
CA LYS A 134 5.31 12.08 1.32
C LYS A 134 6.81 12.32 1.30
N PRO A 135 7.31 13.18 0.40
CA PRO A 135 8.75 13.35 0.18
C PRO A 135 9.50 13.84 1.42
N ASN A 136 8.89 14.75 2.21
CA ASN A 136 9.52 15.33 3.40
C ASN A 136 9.52 14.39 4.62
N LYS A 137 8.77 13.28 4.58
CA LYS A 137 8.72 12.28 5.66
C LYS A 137 9.56 11.04 5.36
N SER A 138 9.97 10.83 4.11
CA SER A 138 10.75 9.68 3.72
C SER A 138 12.08 9.60 4.47
N GLN A 139 12.34 8.45 5.11
CA GLN A 139 13.55 8.18 5.91
C GLN A 139 14.52 7.22 5.23
N THR A 140 14.08 6.53 4.19
CA THR A 140 14.85 5.47 3.52
C THR A 140 15.64 5.97 2.32
N GLY A 141 15.42 7.22 1.90
CA GLY A 141 15.99 7.78 0.66
C GLY A 141 15.43 7.14 -0.62
N ARG A 142 14.57 6.11 -0.51
CA ARG A 142 13.89 5.53 -1.66
C ARG A 142 12.60 6.30 -1.94
N LYS A 143 12.40 6.66 -3.19
CA LYS A 143 11.15 7.16 -3.76
C LYS A 143 10.38 5.97 -4.36
N PRO A 144 9.03 5.94 -4.31
CA PRO A 144 8.28 4.94 -5.07
C PRO A 144 8.53 5.13 -6.56
N ASP A 145 8.56 4.01 -7.30
CA ASP A 145 8.79 4.02 -8.76
C ASP A 145 7.59 4.63 -9.48
N TYR A 146 6.39 4.41 -8.94
CA TYR A 146 5.14 4.96 -9.45
C TYR A 146 4.32 5.59 -8.33
N TYR A 147 3.86 6.82 -8.54
CA TYR A 147 2.93 7.50 -7.63
C TYR A 147 2.11 8.54 -8.41
N ILE A 148 1.01 8.99 -7.79
CA ILE A 148 0.08 9.95 -8.41
C ILE A 148 0.18 11.31 -7.74
N HIS A 149 0.18 11.35 -6.40
CA HIS A 149 0.15 12.58 -5.62
C HIS A 149 1.33 12.70 -4.68
N GLU A 150 1.88 13.93 -4.56
CA GLU A 150 2.80 14.31 -3.49
C GLU A 150 2.06 15.15 -2.44
N THR A 151 2.18 14.79 -1.16
CA THR A 151 1.58 15.55 -0.07
C THR A 151 2.20 15.19 1.27
N ASP A 152 2.28 16.15 2.19
CA ASP A 152 2.68 15.90 3.58
C ASP A 152 1.49 15.94 4.56
N GLN A 153 0.26 16.08 4.06
CA GLN A 153 -0.95 16.11 4.87
C GLN A 153 -1.21 14.75 5.54
N TRP A 154 -2.03 14.78 6.58
CA TRP A 154 -2.56 13.55 7.18
C TRP A 154 -3.67 12.99 6.28
N LEU A 155 -3.40 11.86 5.64
CA LEU A 155 -4.36 11.18 4.77
C LEU A 155 -5.30 10.31 5.60
N VAL A 156 -6.59 10.33 5.25
CA VAL A 156 -7.61 9.42 5.78
C VAL A 156 -8.24 8.70 4.59
N PHE A 157 -7.93 7.43 4.45
CA PHE A 157 -8.43 6.62 3.34
C PHE A 157 -9.90 6.20 3.54
N PRO A 158 -10.62 5.83 2.46
CA PRO A 158 -12.04 5.47 2.55
C PRO A 158 -12.34 4.32 3.52
N HIS A 159 -11.42 3.36 3.62
CA HIS A 159 -11.53 2.18 4.48
C HIS A 159 -11.09 2.41 5.93
N GLU A 160 -10.53 3.57 6.27
CA GLU A 160 -10.07 3.88 7.63
C GLU A 160 -11.16 4.54 8.45
N LEU A 161 -11.44 3.98 9.63
CA LEU A 161 -12.37 4.52 10.62
C LEU A 161 -11.73 4.68 12.00
N GLU A 162 -10.68 3.92 12.25
CA GLU A 162 -9.96 3.94 13.54
C GLU A 162 -9.36 5.34 13.80
N GLY A 163 -9.60 5.88 14.99
CA GLY A 163 -9.11 7.20 15.38
C GLY A 163 -9.91 8.40 14.83
N LEU A 164 -11.06 8.15 14.19
CA LEU A 164 -12.00 9.18 13.77
C LEU A 164 -13.15 9.33 14.77
N SER A 165 -13.62 10.56 14.96
CA SER A 165 -14.86 10.79 15.69
C SER A 165 -16.10 10.51 14.81
N LEU A 166 -17.27 10.33 15.45
CA LEU A 166 -18.52 10.14 14.70
C LEU A 166 -18.82 11.36 13.81
N GLU A 167 -18.53 12.57 14.29
CA GLU A 167 -18.72 13.81 13.56
C GLU A 167 -17.81 13.87 12.32
N GLU A 168 -16.56 13.45 12.45
CA GLU A 168 -15.61 13.39 11.33
C GLU A 168 -16.08 12.39 10.25
N ILE A 169 -16.58 11.22 10.68
CA ILE A 169 -17.10 10.20 9.76
C ILE A 169 -18.38 10.72 9.07
N GLU A 170 -19.29 11.33 9.80
CA GLU A 170 -20.53 11.87 9.25
C GLU A 170 -20.27 12.97 8.21
N ALA A 171 -19.33 13.87 8.50
CA ALA A 171 -19.01 14.99 7.62
C ALA A 171 -18.22 14.56 6.36
N ASN A 172 -17.39 13.51 6.44
CA ASN A 172 -16.43 13.22 5.39
C ASN A 172 -16.61 11.84 4.71
N LYS A 173 -17.51 10.99 5.24
CA LYS A 173 -17.80 9.66 4.68
C LYS A 173 -19.29 9.46 4.44
N PRO A 174 -19.89 10.20 3.46
CA PRO A 174 -21.34 10.20 3.21
C PRO A 174 -21.89 8.82 2.87
N GLN A 175 -21.07 7.92 2.32
CA GLN A 175 -21.43 6.53 2.03
C GLN A 175 -21.77 5.71 3.29
N LEU A 176 -21.45 6.20 4.49
CA LEU A 176 -21.73 5.54 5.77
C LEU A 176 -22.89 6.18 6.55
N SER A 177 -23.58 7.17 6.00
CA SER A 177 -24.64 7.95 6.69
C SER A 177 -25.70 7.09 7.37
N ASP A 178 -26.20 6.05 6.67
CA ASP A 178 -27.21 5.14 7.21
C ASP A 178 -26.71 4.31 8.38
N LEU A 179 -25.44 3.91 8.34
CA LEU A 179 -24.80 3.15 9.42
C LEU A 179 -24.53 4.05 10.63
N ILE A 180 -24.10 5.28 10.41
CA ILE A 180 -23.88 6.26 11.49
C ILE A 180 -25.19 6.55 12.22
N SER A 181 -26.29 6.72 11.50
CA SER A 181 -27.61 6.89 12.12
C SER A 181 -28.02 5.71 13.01
N LYS A 182 -27.71 4.48 12.59
CA LYS A 182 -27.94 3.27 13.39
C LYS A 182 -27.04 3.19 14.64
N ILE A 183 -25.80 3.64 14.52
CA ILE A 183 -24.85 3.68 15.63
C ILE A 183 -25.32 4.68 16.70
N LYS A 184 -25.67 5.91 16.28
CA LYS A 184 -26.18 6.95 17.19
C LYS A 184 -27.41 6.51 17.98
N ASN A 185 -28.25 5.64 17.42
CA ASN A 185 -29.42 5.09 18.10
C ASN A 185 -29.11 3.97 19.11
N LYS A 186 -27.85 3.50 19.18
CA LYS A 186 -27.41 2.41 20.07
C LYS A 186 -26.50 2.86 21.21
N ILE A 187 -25.95 4.06 21.09
CA ILE A 187 -25.13 4.72 22.12
C ILE A 187 -25.99 5.70 22.91
#